data_8d3b46dcd6e5d78e053bb8277bcfd762
#
_entry.id   8d3b46dcd6e5d78e053bb8277bcfd762
#
_cell.length_a   1.000
_cell.length_b   1.000
_cell.length_c   1.000
_cell.angle_alpha   90.00
_cell.angle_beta   90.00
_cell.angle_gamma   90.00
#
_symmetry.space_group_name_H-M   'P 1'
#
loop_
_entity.id
_entity.type
_entity.pdbx_description
1 polymer ?
#
loop_
_entity_poly.entity_id
_entity_poly.type
_entity_poly.pdbx_seq_one_letter_code
_entity_poly.pdbx_strand_id
1 'polypeptide(L)'
;MDEVQRDHQYRLFLRLFMSEDILDVKATNDSSITNVDEVVSKSPKLKRFVGYKDAITKPVFIDKSEQGFVFRFKHNERELCLKLFYDYEDPRPYHEKTIAFISPIGLESRAFSRLCDLHENGHWAVQCHGWMCLTDSQVQQLRGASGRVRNDWRWHKARWGIVKDFIADEPPSCQDERFRLIISNFSVPKRGQILPRDVKKENYRGYLIVDLGSTVTFPFYRYFARQTELDEFFEDLDRELHTWDQ
;
A
#
# COMPACT_ATOMS: atom_id res chain seq x y z
N MET A 1 -17.24 -0.88 24.94
CA MET A 1 -15.83 -1.26 24.70
C MET A 1 -15.04 0.02 24.79
N ASP A 2 -13.99 0.07 25.60
CA ASP A 2 -13.18 1.26 25.72
C ASP A 2 -12.26 1.45 24.48
N GLU A 3 -11.66 2.63 24.33
CA GLU A 3 -10.82 2.98 23.18
C GLU A 3 -9.61 2.04 23.06
N VAL A 4 -9.00 1.67 24.17
CA VAL A 4 -7.84 0.77 24.23
C VAL A 4 -8.20 -0.63 23.73
N GLN A 5 -9.38 -1.12 24.07
CA GLN A 5 -9.86 -2.43 23.66
C GLN A 5 -10.21 -2.46 22.15
N ARG A 6 -10.74 -1.35 21.60
CA ARG A 6 -10.99 -1.21 20.16
C ARG A 6 -9.68 -1.18 19.36
N ASP A 7 -8.69 -0.41 19.80
CA ASP A 7 -7.37 -0.35 19.18
C ASP A 7 -6.68 -1.72 19.16
N HIS A 8 -6.79 -2.45 20.27
CA HIS A 8 -6.23 -3.79 20.34
C HIS A 8 -6.90 -4.74 19.35
N GLN A 9 -8.23 -4.72 19.25
CA GLN A 9 -8.96 -5.56 18.30
C GLN A 9 -8.70 -5.17 16.85
N TYR A 10 -8.66 -3.88 16.52
CA TYR A 10 -8.29 -3.41 15.18
C TYR A 10 -6.92 -3.97 14.76
N ARG A 11 -5.92 -3.90 15.63
CA ARG A 11 -4.57 -4.43 15.37
C ARG A 11 -4.56 -5.96 15.22
N LEU A 12 -5.38 -6.69 15.96
CA LEU A 12 -5.54 -8.12 15.76
C LEU A 12 -6.12 -8.45 14.38
N PHE A 13 -7.09 -7.67 13.90
CA PHE A 13 -7.68 -7.90 12.59
C PHE A 13 -6.78 -7.51 11.42
N LEU A 14 -5.84 -6.57 11.59
CA LEU A 14 -4.81 -6.30 10.59
C LEU A 14 -3.98 -7.54 10.24
N ARG A 15 -3.77 -8.45 11.19
CA ARG A 15 -3.06 -9.72 10.99
C ARG A 15 -3.77 -10.68 10.03
N LEU A 16 -5.02 -10.43 9.66
CA LEU A 16 -5.72 -11.23 8.66
C LEU A 16 -5.09 -11.10 7.26
N PHE A 17 -4.44 -9.97 6.97
CA PHE A 17 -3.78 -9.68 5.69
C PHE A 17 -2.30 -9.32 5.84
N MET A 18 -1.71 -9.59 7.02
CA MET A 18 -0.28 -9.45 7.29
C MET A 18 0.28 -10.78 7.80
N SER A 19 1.45 -11.20 7.29
CA SER A 19 2.21 -12.35 7.74
C SER A 19 3.44 -11.91 8.50
N GLU A 20 3.82 -12.65 9.54
CA GLU A 20 5.07 -12.45 10.28
C GLU A 20 6.31 -12.92 9.48
N ASP A 21 6.11 -13.69 8.40
CA ASP A 21 7.21 -14.11 7.53
C ASP A 21 7.87 -12.91 6.88
N ILE A 22 9.19 -12.99 6.71
CA ILE A 22 9.96 -11.95 6.03
C ILE A 22 9.70 -12.02 4.53
N LEU A 23 9.45 -10.86 3.90
CA LEU A 23 9.32 -10.76 2.47
C LEU A 23 10.71 -10.88 1.83
N ASP A 24 10.90 -11.96 1.07
CA ASP A 24 12.07 -12.11 0.22
C ASP A 24 11.79 -11.49 -1.15
N VAL A 25 12.31 -10.30 -1.36
CA VAL A 25 12.11 -9.53 -2.61
C VAL A 25 12.85 -10.17 -3.78
N LYS A 26 13.85 -11.02 -3.51
CA LYS A 26 14.62 -11.73 -4.55
C LYS A 26 13.89 -12.95 -5.09
N ALA A 27 13.00 -13.54 -4.29
CA ALA A 27 12.19 -14.69 -4.68
C ALA A 27 11.00 -14.35 -5.60
N THR A 28 10.83 -13.08 -5.98
CA THR A 28 9.72 -12.64 -6.85
C THR A 28 9.75 -13.21 -8.27
N ASN A 29 10.83 -13.91 -8.65
CA ASN A 29 10.97 -14.55 -9.97
C ASN A 29 10.81 -16.08 -9.93
N ASP A 30 10.29 -16.64 -8.84
CA ASP A 30 10.03 -18.08 -8.77
C ASP A 30 8.79 -18.44 -9.60
N SER A 31 9.02 -19.06 -10.75
CA SER A 31 7.98 -19.47 -11.72
C SER A 31 7.10 -20.63 -11.25
N SER A 32 7.09 -20.97 -9.97
CA SER A 32 6.36 -22.11 -9.43
C SER A 32 4.84 -21.92 -9.33
N ILE A 33 4.32 -20.69 -9.44
CA ILE A 33 2.89 -20.43 -9.45
C ILE A 33 2.35 -20.64 -10.87
N THR A 34 1.77 -21.79 -11.10
CA THR A 34 1.24 -22.17 -12.40
C THR A 34 -0.24 -21.82 -12.59
N ASN A 35 -0.96 -21.52 -11.50
CA ASN A 35 -2.41 -21.26 -11.54
C ASN A 35 -2.76 -19.91 -10.92
N VAL A 36 -2.99 -18.92 -11.79
CA VAL A 36 -3.39 -17.55 -11.39
C VAL A 36 -4.75 -17.56 -10.68
N ASP A 37 -5.70 -18.39 -11.10
CA ASP A 37 -7.04 -18.45 -10.49
C ASP A 37 -6.98 -18.91 -9.04
N GLU A 38 -6.07 -19.83 -8.71
CA GLU A 38 -5.84 -20.26 -7.35
C GLU A 38 -5.30 -19.12 -6.49
N VAL A 39 -4.32 -18.35 -6.98
CA VAL A 39 -3.79 -17.17 -6.27
C VAL A 39 -4.88 -16.14 -6.06
N VAL A 40 -5.65 -15.83 -7.11
CA VAL A 40 -6.70 -14.81 -7.08
C VAL A 40 -7.85 -15.18 -6.12
N SER A 41 -8.14 -16.47 -5.93
CA SER A 41 -9.18 -16.93 -5.01
C SER A 41 -8.82 -16.79 -3.52
N LYS A 42 -7.54 -16.65 -3.21
CA LYS A 42 -7.05 -16.56 -1.82
C LYS A 42 -7.05 -15.12 -1.29
N SER A 43 -7.24 -14.98 0.03
CA SER A 43 -7.02 -13.71 0.72
C SER A 43 -5.52 -13.49 0.90
N PRO A 44 -4.91 -12.49 0.22
CA PRO A 44 -3.46 -12.32 0.24
C PRO A 44 -2.98 -11.79 1.59
N LYS A 45 -1.74 -12.14 1.99
CA LYS A 45 -1.09 -11.67 3.22
C LYS A 45 0.27 -11.07 2.92
N LEU A 46 0.44 -9.79 3.19
CA LEU A 46 1.73 -9.12 3.02
C LEU A 46 2.73 -9.60 4.07
N LYS A 47 3.90 -10.00 3.63
CA LYS A 47 5.01 -10.41 4.49
C LYS A 47 5.72 -9.20 5.12
N ARG A 48 6.45 -9.46 6.21
CA ARG A 48 7.13 -8.44 7.00
C ARG A 48 8.40 -7.93 6.32
N PHE A 49 8.69 -6.65 6.47
CA PHE A 49 9.96 -6.05 6.02
C PHE A 49 11.16 -6.65 6.79
N VAL A 50 12.22 -7.01 6.06
CA VAL A 50 13.41 -7.65 6.63
C VAL A 50 14.09 -6.78 7.70
N GLY A 51 14.15 -5.46 7.49
CA GLY A 51 14.76 -4.48 8.39
C GLY A 51 13.83 -3.93 9.48
N TYR A 52 12.73 -4.60 9.80
CA TYR A 52 11.71 -4.06 10.72
C TYR A 52 12.20 -3.78 12.14
N LYS A 53 13.31 -4.40 12.57
CA LYS A 53 13.96 -4.16 13.88
C LYS A 53 15.07 -3.12 13.82
N ASP A 54 15.53 -2.77 12.63
CA ASP A 54 16.68 -1.89 12.46
C ASP A 54 16.33 -0.45 12.79
N ALA A 55 17.35 0.33 13.14
CA ALA A 55 17.19 1.77 13.26
C ALA A 55 16.85 2.39 11.90
N ILE A 56 15.95 3.37 11.89
CA ILE A 56 15.60 4.11 10.68
C ILE A 56 16.70 5.14 10.42
N THR A 57 17.53 4.89 9.43
CA THR A 57 18.70 5.72 9.13
C THR A 57 18.36 6.87 8.20
N LYS A 58 18.83 8.08 8.52
CA LYS A 58 18.68 9.31 7.72
C LYS A 58 17.22 9.55 7.28
N PRO A 59 16.24 9.50 8.19
CA PRO A 59 14.85 9.74 7.82
C PRO A 59 14.66 11.19 7.36
N VAL A 60 13.96 11.35 6.24
CA VAL A 60 13.55 12.63 5.68
C VAL A 60 12.03 12.61 5.55
N PHE A 61 11.37 13.56 6.17
CA PHE A 61 9.93 13.73 6.01
C PHE A 61 9.62 14.22 4.60
N ILE A 62 8.75 13.52 3.89
CA ILE A 62 8.33 13.84 2.53
C ILE A 62 6.99 14.55 2.54
N ASP A 63 5.96 13.88 3.12
CA ASP A 63 4.60 14.40 3.05
C ASP A 63 3.73 13.87 4.21
N LYS A 64 2.58 14.51 4.35
CA LYS A 64 1.51 14.15 5.25
C LYS A 64 0.20 14.16 4.49
N SER A 65 -0.44 13.00 4.38
CA SER A 65 -1.77 12.84 3.80
C SER A 65 -2.84 12.66 4.88
N GLU A 66 -4.09 12.46 4.45
CA GLU A 66 -5.18 12.05 5.33
C GLU A 66 -4.97 10.64 5.90
N GLN A 67 -4.24 9.80 5.20
CA GLN A 67 -4.01 8.40 5.56
C GLN A 67 -2.80 8.17 6.46
N GLY A 68 -1.81 9.08 6.46
CA GLY A 68 -0.58 8.86 7.21
C GLY A 68 0.54 9.86 6.94
N PHE A 69 1.72 9.49 7.41
CA PHE A 69 2.98 10.20 7.16
C PHE A 69 3.83 9.43 6.15
N VAL A 70 4.54 10.14 5.30
CA VAL A 70 5.46 9.55 4.31
C VAL A 70 6.89 10.02 4.60
N PHE A 71 7.80 9.07 4.68
CA PHE A 71 9.23 9.30 4.92
C PHE A 71 10.08 8.60 3.88
N ARG A 72 11.17 9.25 3.49
CA ARG A 72 12.31 8.58 2.84
C ARG A 72 13.34 8.23 3.91
N PHE A 73 13.97 7.07 3.80
CA PHE A 73 15.05 6.65 4.70
C PHE A 73 16.03 5.73 3.97
N LYS A 74 17.19 5.46 4.61
CA LYS A 74 18.17 4.52 4.07
C LYS A 74 18.14 3.20 4.81
N HIS A 75 18.22 2.10 4.04
CA HIS A 75 18.44 0.75 4.55
C HIS A 75 19.38 0.00 3.59
N ASN A 76 20.51 -0.53 4.09
CA ASN A 76 21.53 -1.21 3.27
C ASN A 76 21.90 -0.42 2.00
N GLU A 77 22.23 0.86 2.16
CA GLU A 77 22.57 1.82 1.09
C GLU A 77 21.45 2.12 0.07
N ARG A 78 20.30 1.49 0.18
CA ARG A 78 19.12 1.78 -0.66
C ARG A 78 18.29 2.89 -0.04
N GLU A 79 17.73 3.74 -0.90
CA GLU A 79 16.70 4.71 -0.49
C GLU A 79 15.33 4.04 -0.57
N LEU A 80 14.64 4.04 0.56
CA LEU A 80 13.32 3.45 0.71
C LEU A 80 12.31 4.52 1.16
N CYS A 81 11.04 4.25 0.88
CA CYS A 81 9.90 5.02 1.32
C CYS A 81 9.14 4.23 2.39
N LEU A 82 8.85 4.86 3.52
CA LEU A 82 7.94 4.34 4.54
C LEU A 82 6.67 5.18 4.53
N LYS A 83 5.54 4.57 4.19
CA LYS A 83 4.21 5.14 4.43
C LYS A 83 3.72 4.62 5.77
N LEU A 84 3.63 5.51 6.74
CA LEU A 84 3.20 5.23 8.11
C LEU A 84 1.74 5.63 8.26
N PHE A 85 0.86 4.68 8.46
CA PHE A 85 -0.58 4.91 8.51
C PHE A 85 -1.05 5.33 9.89
N TYR A 86 -2.10 6.17 9.92
CA TYR A 86 -2.90 6.39 11.12
C TYR A 86 -3.81 5.18 11.35
N ASP A 87 -4.14 4.89 12.61
CA ASP A 87 -5.21 3.96 12.90
C ASP A 87 -6.51 4.53 12.28
N TYR A 88 -7.17 3.71 11.48
CA TYR A 88 -8.34 4.14 10.71
C TYR A 88 -9.59 4.10 11.58
N GLU A 89 -10.32 5.20 11.58
CA GLU A 89 -11.61 5.34 12.23
C GLU A 89 -12.69 5.60 11.17
N ASP A 90 -13.71 4.75 11.14
CA ASP A 90 -14.89 5.00 10.31
C ASP A 90 -16.01 5.53 11.21
N PRO A 91 -16.70 6.64 10.85
CA PRO A 91 -17.80 7.17 11.64
C PRO A 91 -19.02 6.25 11.68
N ARG A 92 -19.10 5.27 10.79
CA ARG A 92 -20.16 4.27 10.75
C ARG A 92 -19.86 3.15 11.76
N PRO A 93 -20.87 2.55 12.39
CA PRO A 93 -20.71 1.54 13.44
C PRO A 93 -20.36 0.16 12.83
N TYR A 94 -19.27 0.09 12.05
CA TYR A 94 -18.79 -1.19 11.54
C TYR A 94 -18.07 -1.98 12.63
N HIS A 95 -18.12 -3.29 12.50
CA HIS A 95 -17.28 -4.18 13.29
C HIS A 95 -15.80 -3.93 12.97
N GLU A 96 -14.91 -4.02 13.98
CA GLU A 96 -13.48 -3.73 13.86
C GLU A 96 -12.79 -4.55 12.75
N LYS A 97 -13.24 -5.78 12.51
CA LYS A 97 -12.78 -6.59 11.39
C LYS A 97 -13.07 -5.91 10.04
N THR A 98 -14.26 -5.35 9.89
CA THR A 98 -14.65 -4.61 8.68
C THR A 98 -13.81 -3.35 8.53
N ILE A 99 -13.64 -2.60 9.63
CA ILE A 99 -12.80 -1.40 9.67
C ILE A 99 -11.38 -1.73 9.24
N ALA A 100 -10.78 -2.80 9.75
CA ALA A 100 -9.44 -3.22 9.35
C ALA A 100 -9.35 -3.52 7.84
N PHE A 101 -10.35 -4.18 7.26
CA PHE A 101 -10.39 -4.52 5.85
C PHE A 101 -10.55 -3.31 4.91
N ILE A 102 -11.29 -2.28 5.31
CA ILE A 102 -11.52 -1.06 4.51
C ILE A 102 -10.52 0.04 4.83
N SER A 103 -9.67 -0.15 5.84
CA SER A 103 -8.64 0.81 6.19
C SER A 103 -7.60 0.96 5.07
N PRO A 104 -7.02 2.15 4.88
CA PRO A 104 -5.97 2.36 3.86
C PRO A 104 -4.82 1.37 3.97
N ILE A 105 -4.36 1.05 5.20
CA ILE A 105 -3.30 0.04 5.40
C ILE A 105 -3.78 -1.36 5.01
N GLY A 106 -5.04 -1.71 5.30
CA GLY A 106 -5.62 -2.99 4.93
C GLY A 106 -5.71 -3.15 3.42
N LEU A 107 -6.20 -2.13 2.73
CA LEU A 107 -6.32 -2.09 1.28
C LEU A 107 -4.94 -2.19 0.62
N GLU A 108 -3.99 -1.36 1.03
CA GLU A 108 -2.64 -1.32 0.46
C GLU A 108 -1.86 -2.60 0.73
N SER A 109 -1.96 -3.18 1.94
CA SER A 109 -1.32 -4.45 2.27
C SER A 109 -1.83 -5.60 1.40
N ARG A 110 -3.13 -5.68 1.17
CA ARG A 110 -3.73 -6.73 0.33
C ARG A 110 -3.33 -6.59 -1.12
N ALA A 111 -3.27 -5.37 -1.65
CA ALA A 111 -2.87 -5.12 -3.03
C ALA A 111 -1.40 -5.52 -3.25
N PHE A 112 -0.47 -5.06 -2.40
CA PHE A 112 0.93 -5.44 -2.51
C PHE A 112 1.15 -6.94 -2.29
N SER A 113 0.43 -7.56 -1.37
CA SER A 113 0.53 -9.00 -1.17
C SER A 113 0.08 -9.77 -2.41
N ARG A 114 -1.03 -9.36 -3.04
CA ARG A 114 -1.48 -9.97 -4.29
C ARG A 114 -0.43 -9.82 -5.41
N LEU A 115 0.21 -8.66 -5.52
CA LEU A 115 1.29 -8.45 -6.48
C LEU A 115 2.50 -9.34 -6.19
N CYS A 116 2.85 -9.54 -4.91
CA CYS A 116 3.90 -10.48 -4.52
C CYS A 116 3.54 -11.93 -4.90
N ASP A 117 2.31 -12.37 -4.60
CA ASP A 117 1.84 -13.73 -4.89
C ASP A 117 1.79 -14.03 -6.40
N LEU A 118 1.57 -13.00 -7.22
CA LEU A 118 1.58 -13.06 -8.68
C LEU A 118 2.96 -12.85 -9.31
N HIS A 119 4.01 -12.61 -8.52
CA HIS A 119 5.36 -12.22 -8.99
C HIS A 119 5.37 -10.93 -9.83
N GLU A 120 4.44 -10.01 -9.55
CA GLU A 120 4.29 -8.71 -10.23
C GLU A 120 4.65 -7.52 -9.35
N ASN A 121 5.30 -7.77 -8.21
CA ASN A 121 5.73 -6.72 -7.30
C ASN A 121 6.86 -5.88 -7.94
N GLY A 122 6.59 -4.60 -8.19
CA GLY A 122 7.49 -3.68 -8.88
C GLY A 122 7.19 -3.49 -10.39
N HIS A 123 6.14 -4.10 -10.94
CA HIS A 123 5.81 -3.97 -12.37
C HIS A 123 4.72 -2.91 -12.62
N TRP A 124 3.60 -2.97 -11.93
CA TRP A 124 2.53 -1.95 -12.01
C TRP A 124 2.62 -0.94 -10.89
N ALA A 125 2.84 -1.45 -9.68
CA ALA A 125 3.09 -0.61 -8.51
C ALA A 125 4.58 -0.63 -8.13
N VAL A 126 5.00 0.39 -7.38
CA VAL A 126 6.35 0.45 -6.82
C VAL A 126 6.70 -0.83 -6.07
N GLN A 127 7.97 -1.26 -6.13
CA GLN A 127 8.46 -2.43 -5.41
C GLN A 127 8.17 -2.30 -3.91
N CYS A 128 7.38 -3.22 -3.36
CA CYS A 128 7.12 -3.32 -1.93
C CYS A 128 8.15 -4.22 -1.25
N HIS A 129 8.62 -3.81 -0.07
CA HIS A 129 9.56 -4.56 0.77
C HIS A 129 8.87 -5.18 2.00
N GLY A 130 7.58 -4.94 2.18
CA GLY A 130 6.79 -5.51 3.26
C GLY A 130 6.29 -4.48 4.28
N TRP A 131 5.63 -4.98 5.31
CA TRP A 131 5.09 -4.17 6.40
C TRP A 131 5.99 -4.17 7.63
N MET A 132 5.84 -3.16 8.48
CA MET A 132 6.46 -3.11 9.80
C MET A 132 5.55 -2.41 10.81
N CYS A 133 5.70 -2.84 12.09
CA CYS A 133 5.15 -2.10 13.22
C CYS A 133 6.32 -1.41 13.93
N LEU A 134 6.25 -0.10 14.05
CA LEU A 134 7.33 0.71 14.62
C LEU A 134 7.44 0.51 16.14
N THR A 135 8.67 0.38 16.60
CA THR A 135 9.03 0.51 18.02
C THR A 135 8.93 1.98 18.46
N ASP A 136 8.86 2.22 19.77
CA ASP A 136 8.86 3.58 20.30
C ASP A 136 10.11 4.38 19.89
N SER A 137 11.27 3.73 19.82
CA SER A 137 12.51 4.34 19.37
C SER A 137 12.42 4.79 17.90
N GLN A 138 11.90 3.94 17.01
CA GLN A 138 11.71 4.27 15.59
C GLN A 138 10.71 5.42 15.40
N VAL A 139 9.61 5.42 16.18
CA VAL A 139 8.65 6.54 16.18
C VAL A 139 9.31 7.84 16.60
N GLN A 140 10.13 7.82 17.66
CA GLN A 140 10.84 9.05 18.10
C GLN A 140 11.83 9.53 17.04
N GLN A 141 12.54 8.65 16.34
CA GLN A 141 13.43 8.99 15.24
C GLN A 141 12.67 9.69 14.10
N LEU A 142 11.55 9.11 13.65
CA LEU A 142 10.72 9.70 12.59
C LEU A 142 10.10 11.04 13.02
N ARG A 143 9.56 11.08 14.24
CA ARG A 143 8.98 12.31 14.81
C ARG A 143 10.04 13.41 14.94
N GLY A 144 11.28 13.06 15.30
CA GLY A 144 12.40 13.99 15.34
C GLY A 144 12.73 14.59 13.96
N ALA A 145 12.59 13.81 12.90
CA ALA A 145 12.85 14.23 11.53
C ALA A 145 11.65 14.91 10.84
N SER A 146 10.47 14.91 11.44
CA SER A 146 9.22 15.36 10.81
C SER A 146 9.01 16.88 10.79
N GLY A 147 9.95 17.67 11.30
CA GLY A 147 9.92 19.13 11.22
C GLY A 147 8.61 19.73 11.76
N ARG A 148 7.88 20.44 10.90
CA ARG A 148 6.63 21.16 11.24
C ARG A 148 5.50 20.27 11.76
N VAL A 149 5.51 18.97 11.43
CA VAL A 149 4.47 18.02 11.89
C VAL A 149 4.89 17.22 13.14
N ARG A 150 6.02 17.58 13.76
CA ARG A 150 6.53 16.92 14.97
C ARG A 150 5.52 16.85 16.12
N ASN A 151 4.69 17.86 16.26
CA ASN A 151 3.69 17.97 17.33
C ASN A 151 2.27 17.58 16.87
N ASP A 152 2.13 16.95 15.71
CA ASP A 152 0.84 16.44 15.26
C ASP A 152 0.33 15.37 16.23
N TRP A 153 -0.93 15.53 16.69
CA TRP A 153 -1.53 14.61 17.64
C TRP A 153 -1.66 13.17 17.11
N ARG A 154 -1.72 12.99 15.79
CA ARG A 154 -1.86 11.67 15.14
C ARG A 154 -0.63 10.77 15.31
N TRP A 155 0.50 11.26 15.80
CA TRP A 155 1.66 10.42 16.10
C TRP A 155 1.38 9.30 17.09
N HIS A 156 0.42 9.45 18.00
CA HIS A 156 0.06 8.38 18.94
C HIS A 156 -0.72 7.24 18.26
N LYS A 157 -1.35 7.50 17.10
CA LYS A 157 -2.10 6.52 16.29
C LYS A 157 -1.30 5.96 15.11
N ALA A 158 -0.06 6.38 14.91
CA ALA A 158 0.75 6.01 13.75
C ALA A 158 1.84 5.01 14.14
N ARG A 159 1.58 3.73 13.96
CA ARG A 159 2.50 2.63 14.31
C ARG A 159 2.78 1.67 13.18
N TRP A 160 1.86 1.51 12.26
CA TRP A 160 1.94 0.54 11.19
C TRP A 160 2.32 1.20 9.89
N GLY A 161 3.27 0.59 9.18
CA GLY A 161 3.74 1.13 7.91
C GLY A 161 4.06 0.07 6.88
N ILE A 162 4.09 0.52 5.64
CA ILE A 162 4.51 -0.27 4.48
C ILE A 162 5.79 0.36 3.92
N VAL A 163 6.79 -0.47 3.69
CA VAL A 163 8.09 -0.08 3.13
C VAL A 163 8.10 -0.39 1.65
N LYS A 164 8.49 0.61 0.84
CA LYS A 164 8.54 0.56 -0.63
C LYS A 164 9.84 1.17 -1.13
N ASP A 165 10.20 0.95 -2.39
CA ASP A 165 11.27 1.73 -3.02
C ASP A 165 10.90 3.21 -3.03
N PHE A 166 11.89 4.07 -2.84
CA PHE A 166 11.74 5.51 -3.07
C PHE A 166 12.04 5.81 -4.54
N ILE A 167 11.08 6.42 -5.22
CA ILE A 167 11.22 6.88 -6.61
C ILE A 167 11.18 8.41 -6.60
N ALA A 168 12.24 9.02 -7.13
CA ALA A 168 12.35 10.48 -7.24
C ALA A 168 11.71 11.04 -8.50
N ASP A 169 11.43 10.18 -9.48
CA ASP A 169 10.91 10.59 -10.80
C ASP A 169 9.51 11.19 -10.66
N GLU A 170 9.28 12.29 -11.38
CA GLU A 170 7.94 12.84 -11.51
C GLU A 170 7.05 11.95 -12.39
N PRO A 171 5.72 12.00 -12.22
CA PRO A 171 4.80 11.28 -13.08
C PRO A 171 4.87 11.83 -14.52
N PRO A 172 4.76 10.99 -15.56
CA PRO A 172 4.80 11.43 -16.93
C PRO A 172 3.53 12.24 -17.27
N SER A 173 3.62 13.11 -18.27
CA SER A 173 2.43 13.69 -18.91
C SER A 173 1.79 12.67 -19.86
N CYS A 174 0.52 12.85 -20.23
CA CYS A 174 -0.17 11.99 -21.20
C CYS A 174 0.50 11.98 -22.60
N GLN A 175 1.34 12.98 -22.89
CA GLN A 175 2.10 13.07 -24.15
C GLN A 175 3.43 12.32 -24.12
N ASP A 176 3.86 11.87 -22.92
CA ASP A 176 5.13 11.14 -22.75
C ASP A 176 4.94 9.67 -23.19
N GLU A 177 5.94 9.12 -23.89
CA GLU A 177 5.94 7.67 -24.23
C GLU A 177 5.78 6.77 -23.00
N ARG A 178 6.29 7.18 -21.84
CA ARG A 178 6.14 6.47 -20.57
C ARG A 178 4.68 6.30 -20.13
N PHE A 179 3.77 7.18 -20.60
CA PHE A 179 2.35 7.04 -20.32
C PHE A 179 1.76 5.76 -20.94
N ARG A 180 2.27 5.35 -22.10
CA ARG A 180 1.89 4.06 -22.71
C ARG A 180 2.26 2.86 -21.84
N LEU A 181 3.37 2.96 -21.08
CA LEU A 181 3.74 1.92 -20.11
C LEU A 181 2.74 1.86 -18.95
N ILE A 182 2.25 3.01 -18.48
CA ILE A 182 1.20 3.03 -17.46
C ILE A 182 -0.02 2.27 -17.97
N ILE A 183 -0.51 2.58 -19.16
CA ILE A 183 -1.68 1.91 -19.76
C ILE A 183 -1.45 0.40 -19.89
N SER A 184 -0.31 -0.02 -20.44
CA SER A 184 0.00 -1.45 -20.64
C SER A 184 0.09 -2.21 -19.33
N ASN A 185 0.58 -1.57 -18.27
CA ASN A 185 0.75 -2.18 -16.96
C ASN A 185 -0.58 -2.45 -16.23
N PHE A 186 -1.70 -1.87 -16.69
CA PHE A 186 -3.03 -2.20 -16.13
C PHE A 186 -3.47 -3.65 -16.41
N SER A 187 -2.78 -4.36 -17.28
CA SER A 187 -2.94 -5.81 -17.42
C SER A 187 -2.61 -6.57 -16.11
N VAL A 188 -1.72 -6.03 -15.27
CA VAL A 188 -1.32 -6.60 -13.98
C VAL A 188 -2.47 -6.55 -12.96
N PRO A 189 -3.04 -5.38 -12.61
CA PRO A 189 -4.15 -5.32 -11.68
C PRO A 189 -5.40 -6.03 -12.22
N LYS A 190 -5.67 -6.01 -13.53
CA LYS A 190 -6.75 -6.79 -14.14
C LYS A 190 -6.61 -8.28 -13.85
N ARG A 191 -5.45 -8.86 -14.15
CA ARG A 191 -5.16 -10.29 -13.87
C ARG A 191 -5.20 -10.59 -12.38
N GLY A 192 -4.73 -9.66 -11.53
CA GLY A 192 -4.73 -9.80 -10.08
C GLY A 192 -6.09 -9.59 -9.41
N GLN A 193 -7.13 -9.23 -10.18
CA GLN A 193 -8.43 -8.80 -9.65
C GLN A 193 -8.27 -7.69 -8.59
N ILE A 194 -7.50 -6.68 -8.95
CA ILE A 194 -7.23 -5.50 -8.14
C ILE A 194 -7.95 -4.32 -8.80
N LEU A 195 -8.89 -3.70 -8.09
CA LEU A 195 -9.60 -2.51 -8.53
C LEU A 195 -8.91 -1.26 -7.99
N PRO A 196 -8.19 -0.49 -8.80
CA PRO A 196 -7.60 0.78 -8.39
C PRO A 196 -8.67 1.89 -8.45
N ARG A 197 -9.00 2.47 -7.29
CA ARG A 197 -10.06 3.50 -7.18
C ARG A 197 -9.56 4.93 -7.21
N ASP A 198 -8.25 5.15 -7.18
CA ASP A 198 -7.62 6.48 -7.11
C ASP A 198 -6.46 6.57 -8.10
N VAL A 199 -6.81 6.48 -9.40
CA VAL A 199 -5.87 6.51 -10.51
C VAL A 199 -5.67 7.96 -10.96
N LYS A 200 -4.92 8.72 -10.16
CA LYS A 200 -4.58 10.11 -10.47
C LYS A 200 -3.07 10.30 -10.57
N LYS A 201 -2.65 11.32 -11.28
CA LYS A 201 -1.25 11.65 -11.58
C LYS A 201 -0.38 11.70 -10.32
N GLU A 202 -0.89 12.28 -9.24
CA GLU A 202 -0.17 12.45 -7.98
C GLU A 202 0.22 11.11 -7.33
N ASN A 203 -0.52 10.04 -7.64
CA ASN A 203 -0.26 8.71 -7.13
C ASN A 203 0.78 7.94 -7.94
N TYR A 204 1.41 8.58 -8.92
CA TYR A 204 2.45 7.96 -9.74
C TYR A 204 3.82 8.61 -9.53
N ARG A 205 4.87 7.80 -9.70
CA ARG A 205 6.25 8.23 -9.80
C ARG A 205 6.89 7.46 -10.95
N GLY A 206 7.44 8.20 -11.93
CA GLY A 206 7.73 7.58 -13.21
C GLY A 206 6.46 6.93 -13.78
N TYR A 207 6.53 5.65 -14.10
CA TYR A 207 5.39 4.87 -14.61
C TYR A 207 4.75 3.92 -13.58
N LEU A 208 5.13 4.02 -12.31
CA LEU A 208 4.66 3.14 -11.24
C LEU A 208 3.72 3.88 -10.29
N ILE A 209 2.60 3.24 -9.93
CA ILE A 209 1.72 3.73 -8.89
C ILE A 209 2.38 3.54 -7.51
N VAL A 210 2.33 4.58 -6.67
CA VAL A 210 2.98 4.59 -5.34
C VAL A 210 2.00 4.56 -4.19
N ASP A 211 0.71 4.81 -4.44
CA ASP A 211 -0.34 4.77 -3.42
C ASP A 211 -1.46 3.80 -3.81
N LEU A 212 -1.62 2.75 -3.00
CA LEU A 212 -2.67 1.74 -3.14
C LEU A 212 -3.67 1.76 -1.97
N GLY A 213 -3.67 2.83 -1.18
CA GLY A 213 -4.52 2.95 0.03
C GLY A 213 -6.02 3.03 -0.24
N SER A 214 -6.44 3.24 -1.50
CA SER A 214 -7.84 3.20 -1.94
C SER A 214 -8.17 1.99 -2.81
N THR A 215 -7.21 1.09 -3.02
CA THR A 215 -7.29 -0.04 -3.96
C THR A 215 -7.98 -1.23 -3.34
N VAL A 216 -8.94 -1.83 -4.05
CA VAL A 216 -9.67 -3.02 -3.58
C VAL A 216 -9.13 -4.28 -4.25
N THR A 217 -8.72 -5.27 -3.45
CA THR A 217 -8.25 -6.58 -3.93
C THR A 217 -9.31 -7.64 -3.66
N PHE A 218 -9.80 -8.32 -4.71
CA PHE A 218 -10.76 -9.41 -4.58
C PHE A 218 -10.08 -10.74 -4.13
N PRO A 219 -10.79 -11.62 -3.39
CA PRO A 219 -12.18 -11.46 -2.94
C PRO A 219 -12.34 -10.36 -1.90
N PHE A 220 -13.41 -9.59 -1.98
CA PHE A 220 -13.71 -8.50 -1.05
C PHE A 220 -15.16 -8.54 -0.59
N TYR A 221 -15.51 -7.78 0.44
CA TYR A 221 -16.89 -7.67 0.87
C TYR A 221 -17.74 -7.02 -0.22
N ARG A 222 -18.70 -7.76 -0.79
CA ARG A 222 -19.61 -7.28 -1.86
C ARG A 222 -20.38 -5.99 -1.52
N TYR A 223 -20.44 -5.64 -0.24
CA TYR A 223 -21.07 -4.41 0.24
C TYR A 223 -20.23 -3.16 -0.07
N PHE A 224 -18.92 -3.31 -0.17
CA PHE A 224 -17.99 -2.20 -0.41
C PHE A 224 -17.44 -2.20 -1.84
N ALA A 225 -17.43 -3.34 -2.50
CA ALA A 225 -17.01 -3.48 -3.88
C ALA A 225 -17.68 -4.68 -4.52
N ARG A 226 -18.13 -4.52 -5.76
CA ARG A 226 -18.76 -5.57 -6.57
C ARG A 226 -17.83 -5.97 -7.70
N GLN A 227 -17.93 -7.23 -8.15
CA GLN A 227 -17.19 -7.70 -9.31
C GLN A 227 -17.48 -6.85 -10.56
N THR A 228 -18.73 -6.40 -10.73
CA THR A 228 -19.14 -5.53 -11.84
C THR A 228 -18.36 -4.20 -11.87
N GLU A 229 -18.03 -3.62 -10.70
CA GLU A 229 -17.22 -2.40 -10.64
C GLU A 229 -15.79 -2.63 -11.17
N LEU A 230 -15.23 -3.82 -10.91
CA LEU A 230 -13.93 -4.21 -11.45
C LEU A 230 -13.99 -4.35 -12.98
N ASP A 231 -15.02 -5.04 -13.48
CA ASP A 231 -15.20 -5.29 -14.90
C ASP A 231 -15.43 -3.97 -15.65
N GLU A 232 -16.33 -3.11 -15.16
CA GLU A 232 -16.62 -1.77 -15.68
C GLU A 232 -15.38 -0.86 -15.69
N PHE A 233 -14.57 -0.88 -14.62
CA PHE A 233 -13.34 -0.10 -14.57
C PHE A 233 -12.38 -0.47 -15.71
N PHE A 234 -12.19 -1.76 -15.97
CA PHE A 234 -11.27 -2.20 -17.02
C PHE A 234 -11.86 -2.13 -18.44
N GLU A 235 -13.18 -2.05 -18.58
CA GLU A 235 -13.84 -1.73 -19.86
C GLU A 235 -13.69 -0.25 -20.22
N ASP A 236 -13.71 0.62 -19.22
CA ASP A 236 -13.66 2.08 -19.38
C ASP A 236 -12.29 2.70 -19.00
N LEU A 237 -11.22 1.90 -18.98
CA LEU A 237 -9.90 2.32 -18.53
C LEU A 237 -9.40 3.59 -19.24
N ASP A 238 -9.65 3.71 -20.52
CA ASP A 238 -9.26 4.89 -21.29
C ASP A 238 -9.95 6.17 -20.77
N ARG A 239 -11.21 6.04 -20.34
CA ARG A 239 -11.96 7.18 -19.75
C ARG A 239 -11.38 7.54 -18.38
N GLU A 240 -11.05 6.57 -17.54
CA GLU A 240 -10.44 6.80 -16.23
C GLU A 240 -9.09 7.53 -16.33
N LEU A 241 -8.31 7.23 -17.36
CA LEU A 241 -7.01 7.87 -17.63
C LEU A 241 -7.12 9.22 -18.32
N HIS A 242 -8.24 9.55 -18.97
CA HIS A 242 -8.47 10.86 -19.61
C HIS A 242 -8.52 12.03 -18.60
N THR A 243 -8.79 11.76 -17.33
CA THR A 243 -8.79 12.76 -16.25
C THR A 243 -7.38 13.12 -15.76
N TRP A 244 -6.35 12.46 -16.30
CA TRP A 244 -4.97 12.57 -15.84
C TRP A 244 -4.36 13.97 -15.97
N ASP A 245 -4.75 14.74 -16.98
CA ASP A 245 -4.22 16.09 -17.25
C ASP A 245 -5.24 17.22 -16.94
N GLN A 246 -6.38 16.91 -16.28
CA GLN A 246 -7.36 17.89 -15.82
C GLN A 246 -7.08 18.34 -14.38
#